data_f87ef567a9afcae2364fd2168704dd48
#
_entry.id   f87ef567a9afcae2364fd2168704dd48
#
_cell.length_a   1.000
_cell.length_b   1.000
_cell.length_c   1.000
_cell.angle_alpha   90.00
_cell.angle_beta   90.00
_cell.angle_gamma   90.00
#
_symmetry.space_group_name_H-M   'P 1'
#
loop_
_entity.id
_entity.type
_entity.pdbx_description
1 polymer ?
#
loop_
_entity_poly.entity_id
_entity_poly.type
_entity_poly.pdbx_seq_one_letter_code
_entity_poly.pdbx_strand_id
1 'polypeptide(L)'
;MSYDPNLGLVYIPTHEVAGIFVPIKGYYKMKPGTFNTGTDFYVNDAAATMSGIPPVTGAIKAFDPLTGETKWSVAHNHFWNGGTLSTASGITFQGNSSGRFVAYDSENGTILWSKEVQTGMIAPPITYEIDGEQYVAILAGDGGAGNSVGDNFGADKEIAAVLYGNEGRLLSFKIGGKSKLPVL
;
A
#
# COMPACT_ATOMS: atom_id res chain seq x y z
N MET A 1 -4.01 -8.16 -4.47
CA MET A 1 -3.38 -8.62 -5.73
C MET A 1 -4.43 -8.78 -6.80
N SER A 2 -4.06 -8.66 -8.08
CA SER A 2 -4.92 -8.87 -9.24
C SER A 2 -4.18 -9.68 -10.30
N TYR A 3 -4.93 -10.25 -11.24
CA TYR A 3 -4.39 -11.08 -12.33
C TYR A 3 -4.88 -10.57 -13.69
N ASP A 4 -3.99 -10.47 -14.64
CA ASP A 4 -4.29 -10.15 -16.04
C ASP A 4 -4.17 -11.43 -16.88
N PRO A 5 -5.29 -12.00 -17.37
CA PRO A 5 -5.26 -13.23 -18.14
C PRO A 5 -4.65 -13.06 -19.55
N ASN A 6 -4.62 -11.83 -20.09
CA ASN A 6 -4.05 -11.56 -21.41
C ASN A 6 -2.52 -11.59 -21.37
N LEU A 7 -1.93 -11.08 -20.29
CA LEU A 7 -0.48 -11.06 -20.08
C LEU A 7 0.01 -12.27 -19.27
N GLY A 8 -0.89 -12.99 -18.58
CA GLY A 8 -0.52 -14.09 -17.69
C GLY A 8 0.20 -13.64 -16.42
N LEU A 9 0.03 -12.37 -16.02
CA LEU A 9 0.77 -11.75 -14.93
C LEU A 9 -0.11 -11.51 -13.69
N VAL A 10 0.47 -11.70 -12.53
CA VAL A 10 -0.11 -11.36 -11.23
C VAL A 10 0.57 -10.09 -10.71
N TYR A 11 -0.22 -9.10 -10.29
CA TYR A 11 0.27 -7.85 -9.70
C TYR A 11 0.14 -7.92 -8.19
N ILE A 12 1.26 -7.79 -7.51
CA ILE A 12 1.35 -8.05 -6.07
C ILE A 12 1.95 -6.81 -5.39
N PRO A 13 1.23 -6.18 -4.43
CA PRO A 13 1.87 -5.26 -3.51
C PRO A 13 2.78 -6.06 -2.59
N THR A 14 4.06 -5.74 -2.60
CA THR A 14 5.08 -6.41 -1.79
C THR A 14 5.69 -5.47 -0.77
N HIS A 15 6.13 -6.04 0.35
CA HIS A 15 6.95 -5.34 1.31
C HIS A 15 8.04 -6.28 1.84
N GLU A 16 9.21 -5.71 2.05
CA GLU A 16 10.33 -6.38 2.70
C GLU A 16 10.49 -5.73 4.06
N VAL A 17 10.00 -6.42 5.08
CA VAL A 17 9.97 -5.94 6.46
C VAL A 17 10.62 -7.00 7.32
N ALA A 18 11.70 -6.65 7.99
CA ALA A 18 12.30 -7.48 9.02
C ALA A 18 12.08 -6.84 10.39
N GLY A 19 11.98 -7.67 11.41
CA GLY A 19 11.80 -7.21 12.79
C GLY A 19 12.57 -8.07 13.77
N ILE A 20 12.86 -7.50 14.93
CA ILE A 20 13.53 -8.17 16.04
C ILE A 20 12.55 -8.32 17.18
N PHE A 21 12.40 -9.54 17.68
CA PHE A 21 11.69 -9.84 18.91
C PHE A 21 12.69 -9.99 20.05
N VAL A 22 12.59 -9.13 21.05
CA VAL A 22 13.44 -9.19 22.24
C VAL A 22 12.60 -9.67 23.42
N PRO A 23 12.89 -10.82 24.02
CA PRO A 23 12.14 -11.30 25.19
C PRO A 23 12.21 -10.31 26.35
N ILE A 24 11.07 -10.00 26.95
CA ILE A 24 10.99 -9.18 28.16
C ILE A 24 11.63 -9.96 29.30
N LYS A 25 12.66 -9.39 29.93
CA LYS A 25 13.36 -10.03 31.06
C LYS A 25 12.49 -9.98 32.32
N GLY A 26 12.48 -11.09 33.05
CA GLY A 26 11.76 -11.21 34.32
C GLY A 26 10.34 -11.72 34.14
N TYR A 27 9.49 -11.49 35.19
CA TYR A 27 8.10 -11.92 35.15
C TYR A 27 7.28 -10.99 34.26
N TYR A 28 6.75 -11.56 33.16
CA TYR A 28 5.85 -10.82 32.28
C TYR A 28 4.44 -10.76 32.86
N LYS A 29 3.91 -9.57 33.01
CA LYS A 29 2.53 -9.35 33.48
C LYS A 29 1.71 -8.78 32.30
N MET A 30 0.60 -9.45 31.98
CA MET A 30 -0.34 -8.99 30.96
C MET A 30 -0.81 -7.55 31.25
N LYS A 31 -0.81 -6.71 30.22
CA LYS A 31 -1.33 -5.34 30.25
C LYS A 31 -2.60 -5.27 29.39
N PRO A 32 -3.80 -5.03 29.98
CA PRO A 32 -5.03 -4.87 29.21
C PRO A 32 -4.91 -3.73 28.19
N GLY A 33 -5.50 -3.92 26.98
CA GLY A 33 -5.52 -2.91 25.91
C GLY A 33 -4.23 -2.79 25.11
N THR A 34 -3.25 -3.68 25.29
CA THR A 34 -2.00 -3.71 24.54
C THR A 34 -1.76 -5.08 23.90
N PHE A 35 -0.83 -5.13 22.93
CA PHE A 35 -0.32 -6.40 22.44
C PHE A 35 0.49 -7.09 23.55
N ASN A 36 0.09 -8.30 23.90
CA ASN A 36 0.68 -9.06 24.99
C ASN A 36 1.43 -10.28 24.45
N THR A 37 2.61 -10.04 23.89
CA THR A 37 3.45 -11.07 23.26
C THR A 37 4.56 -11.61 24.16
N GLY A 38 4.82 -10.97 25.31
CA GLY A 38 5.97 -11.28 26.16
C GLY A 38 7.31 -10.85 25.57
N THR A 39 7.26 -10.08 24.46
CA THR A 39 8.43 -9.57 23.75
C THR A 39 8.28 -8.10 23.44
N ASP A 40 9.39 -7.37 23.39
CA ASP A 40 9.48 -6.10 22.70
C ASP A 40 9.74 -6.37 21.22
N PHE A 41 9.12 -5.60 20.34
CA PHE A 41 9.21 -5.76 18.89
C PHE A 41 9.75 -4.49 18.26
N TYR A 42 10.83 -4.63 17.50
CA TYR A 42 11.48 -3.53 16.79
C TYR A 42 11.48 -3.80 15.30
N VAL A 43 11.10 -2.81 14.51
CA VAL A 43 11.12 -2.82 13.05
C VAL A 43 11.78 -1.56 12.52
N ASN A 44 12.01 -1.51 11.22
CA ASN A 44 12.56 -0.35 10.51
C ASN A 44 13.97 0.04 10.99
N ASP A 45 14.22 1.35 11.08
CA ASP A 45 15.53 1.89 11.41
C ASP A 45 16.05 1.44 12.78
N ALA A 46 15.15 1.23 13.74
CA ALA A 46 15.53 0.70 15.05
C ALA A 46 16.07 -0.73 14.93
N ALA A 47 15.41 -1.59 14.14
CA ALA A 47 15.87 -2.96 13.88
C ALA A 47 17.17 -2.94 13.07
N ALA A 48 17.28 -2.09 12.06
CA ALA A 48 18.49 -1.94 11.25
C ALA A 48 19.69 -1.50 12.09
N THR A 49 19.50 -0.53 12.98
CA THR A 49 20.54 -0.04 13.89
C THR A 49 21.01 -1.12 14.84
N MET A 50 20.09 -1.97 15.32
CA MET A 50 20.41 -3.03 16.28
C MET A 50 21.09 -4.27 15.67
N SER A 51 20.86 -4.54 14.38
CA SER A 51 21.22 -5.84 13.79
C SER A 51 21.80 -5.77 12.37
N GLY A 52 21.94 -4.58 11.76
CA GLY A 52 22.34 -4.46 10.36
C GLY A 52 21.29 -4.98 9.36
N ILE A 53 20.03 -5.08 9.75
CA ILE A 53 18.92 -5.45 8.87
C ILE A 53 18.71 -4.35 7.84
N PRO A 54 18.44 -4.67 6.55
CA PRO A 54 18.15 -3.69 5.52
C PRO A 54 16.93 -2.83 5.88
N PRO A 55 16.86 -1.59 5.40
CA PRO A 55 15.69 -0.74 5.59
C PRO A 55 14.44 -1.39 4.99
N VAL A 56 13.30 -1.09 5.58
CA VAL A 56 12.00 -1.57 5.11
C VAL A 56 11.67 -0.96 3.77
N THR A 57 11.27 -1.79 2.80
CA THR A 57 10.92 -1.36 1.45
C THR A 57 9.57 -1.90 1.02
N GLY A 58 8.92 -1.19 0.08
CA GLY A 58 7.69 -1.62 -0.56
C GLY A 58 7.78 -1.48 -2.08
N ALA A 59 6.99 -2.26 -2.79
CA ALA A 59 6.87 -2.18 -4.23
C ALA A 59 5.53 -2.76 -4.72
N ILE A 60 5.14 -2.39 -5.95
CA ILE A 60 4.26 -3.21 -6.78
C ILE A 60 5.15 -4.04 -7.71
N LYS A 61 4.88 -5.34 -7.80
CA LYS A 61 5.60 -6.25 -8.69
C LYS A 61 4.62 -6.97 -9.62
N ALA A 62 4.96 -7.05 -10.91
CA ALA A 62 4.33 -7.99 -11.83
C ALA A 62 5.10 -9.31 -11.81
N PHE A 63 4.40 -10.36 -11.52
CA PHE A 63 4.96 -11.68 -11.28
C PHE A 63 4.35 -12.68 -12.26
N ASP A 64 5.18 -13.46 -12.90
CA ASP A 64 4.77 -14.58 -13.75
C ASP A 64 4.63 -15.84 -12.86
N PRO A 65 3.40 -16.32 -12.61
CA PRO A 65 3.17 -17.42 -11.70
C PRO A 65 3.65 -18.78 -12.27
N LEU A 66 3.91 -18.88 -13.56
CA LEU A 66 4.38 -20.12 -14.18
C LEU A 66 5.89 -20.26 -14.09
N THR A 67 6.63 -19.16 -14.22
CA THR A 67 8.11 -19.18 -14.20
C THR A 67 8.70 -18.80 -12.85
N GLY A 68 7.92 -18.12 -11.99
CA GLY A 68 8.40 -17.56 -10.73
C GLY A 68 9.19 -16.26 -10.89
N GLU A 69 9.17 -15.65 -12.07
CA GLU A 69 9.95 -14.44 -12.36
C GLU A 69 9.17 -13.17 -12.09
N THR A 70 9.86 -12.17 -11.55
CA THR A 70 9.37 -10.79 -11.55
C THR A 70 9.69 -10.15 -12.89
N LYS A 71 8.64 -9.77 -13.65
CA LYS A 71 8.80 -9.13 -14.97
C LYS A 71 9.14 -7.65 -14.84
N TRP A 72 8.51 -6.95 -13.89
CA TRP A 72 8.82 -5.58 -13.53
C TRP A 72 8.50 -5.28 -12.07
N SER A 73 9.10 -4.23 -11.55
CA SER A 73 8.89 -3.77 -10.18
C SER A 73 8.96 -2.25 -10.12
N VAL A 74 8.00 -1.62 -9.45
CA VAL A 74 8.01 -0.18 -9.15
C VAL A 74 8.07 0.00 -7.64
N ALA A 75 9.16 0.60 -7.17
CA ALA A 75 9.37 0.85 -5.75
C ALA A 75 8.41 1.92 -5.21
N HIS A 76 8.03 1.78 -3.96
CA HIS A 76 7.29 2.76 -3.17
C HIS A 76 8.17 3.33 -2.06
N ASN A 77 7.90 4.58 -1.68
CA ASN A 77 8.62 5.23 -0.58
C ASN A 77 8.33 4.59 0.78
N HIS A 78 7.25 3.84 0.86
CA HIS A 78 6.84 3.16 2.09
C HIS A 78 6.39 1.72 1.78
N PHE A 79 6.53 0.82 2.75
CA PHE A 79 6.18 -0.59 2.56
C PHE A 79 4.67 -0.87 2.58
N TRP A 80 3.88 -0.05 3.26
CA TRP A 80 2.44 -0.27 3.44
C TRP A 80 1.67 0.32 2.26
N ASN A 81 1.22 -0.52 1.35
CA ASN A 81 0.55 -0.09 0.12
C ASN A 81 -0.72 -0.90 -0.13
N GLY A 82 -1.66 -0.29 -0.88
CA GLY A 82 -2.96 -0.85 -1.15
C GLY A 82 -2.95 -2.05 -2.10
N GLY A 83 -4.08 -2.72 -2.17
CA GLY A 83 -4.32 -3.78 -3.15
C GLY A 83 -4.37 -3.25 -4.59
N THR A 84 -4.34 -4.17 -5.55
CA THR A 84 -4.31 -3.87 -6.98
C THR A 84 -5.61 -4.24 -7.68
N LEU A 85 -5.90 -3.58 -8.80
CA LEU A 85 -6.97 -3.89 -9.74
C LEU A 85 -6.38 -3.90 -11.15
N SER A 86 -6.51 -5.00 -11.89
CA SER A 86 -6.17 -5.09 -13.31
C SER A 86 -7.42 -5.01 -14.15
N THR A 87 -7.32 -4.33 -15.29
CA THR A 87 -8.40 -4.19 -16.28
C THR A 87 -8.03 -4.86 -17.58
N ALA A 88 -9.02 -5.28 -18.37
CA ALA A 88 -8.81 -5.91 -19.67
C ALA A 88 -8.13 -4.99 -20.71
N SER A 89 -8.07 -3.69 -20.43
CA SER A 89 -7.37 -2.70 -21.29
C SER A 89 -5.87 -2.60 -21.01
N GLY A 90 -5.29 -3.49 -20.19
CA GLY A 90 -3.87 -3.49 -19.87
C GLY A 90 -3.44 -2.40 -18.88
N ILE A 91 -4.33 -1.99 -17.99
CA ILE A 91 -4.05 -1.00 -16.95
C ILE A 91 -4.19 -1.66 -15.59
N THR A 92 -3.18 -1.49 -14.75
CA THR A 92 -3.21 -1.90 -13.35
C THR A 92 -3.25 -0.68 -12.43
N PHE A 93 -4.24 -0.64 -11.54
CA PHE A 93 -4.42 0.45 -10.58
C PHE A 93 -3.98 0.03 -9.18
N GLN A 94 -3.38 0.98 -8.45
CA GLN A 94 -3.04 0.82 -7.04
C GLN A 94 -3.11 2.16 -6.30
N GLY A 95 -3.61 2.15 -5.07
CA GLY A 95 -3.38 3.21 -4.11
C GLY A 95 -2.16 2.93 -3.25
N ASN A 96 -1.50 3.95 -2.72
CA ASN A 96 -0.37 3.79 -1.81
C ASN A 96 -0.53 4.63 -0.54
N SER A 97 0.30 4.36 0.46
CA SER A 97 0.27 5.07 1.74
C SER A 97 0.74 6.52 1.66
N SER A 98 1.45 6.90 0.60
CA SER A 98 1.83 8.29 0.34
C SER A 98 0.67 9.15 -0.23
N GLY A 99 -0.55 8.61 -0.31
CA GLY A 99 -1.74 9.32 -0.77
C GLY A 99 -1.83 9.47 -2.29
N ARG A 100 -1.17 8.60 -3.06
CA ARG A 100 -1.23 8.59 -4.51
C ARG A 100 -2.05 7.42 -5.03
N PHE A 101 -3.02 7.71 -5.89
CA PHE A 101 -3.71 6.72 -6.71
C PHE A 101 -3.05 6.69 -8.09
N VAL A 102 -2.59 5.52 -8.52
CA VAL A 102 -1.71 5.35 -9.68
C VAL A 102 -2.29 4.33 -10.64
N ALA A 103 -2.20 4.63 -11.94
CA ALA A 103 -2.45 3.70 -13.04
C ALA A 103 -1.11 3.36 -13.71
N TYR A 104 -0.80 2.08 -13.78
CA TYR A 104 0.38 1.53 -14.41
C TYR A 104 0.02 0.83 -15.72
N ASP A 105 0.91 0.88 -16.69
CA ASP A 105 0.91 -0.06 -17.79
C ASP A 105 1.16 -1.47 -17.24
N SER A 106 0.23 -2.38 -17.50
CA SER A 106 0.27 -3.74 -16.97
C SER A 106 1.45 -4.56 -17.48
N GLU A 107 1.94 -4.26 -18.70
CA GLU A 107 3.02 -5.02 -19.33
C GLU A 107 4.39 -4.66 -18.79
N ASN A 108 4.64 -3.38 -18.47
CA ASN A 108 6.00 -2.89 -18.18
C ASN A 108 6.13 -2.02 -16.90
N GLY A 109 5.02 -1.70 -16.22
CA GLY A 109 5.02 -0.93 -14.97
C GLY A 109 5.19 0.58 -15.16
N THR A 110 5.17 1.09 -16.38
CA THR A 110 5.21 2.54 -16.63
C THR A 110 4.01 3.22 -16.01
N ILE A 111 4.24 4.33 -15.30
CA ILE A 111 3.15 5.14 -14.73
C ILE A 111 2.46 5.91 -15.84
N LEU A 112 1.22 5.53 -16.16
CA LEU A 112 0.38 6.18 -17.17
C LEU A 112 -0.34 7.40 -16.61
N TRP A 113 -0.74 7.33 -15.34
CA TRP A 113 -1.46 8.39 -14.66
C TRP A 113 -1.26 8.29 -13.15
N SER A 114 -1.27 9.44 -12.48
CA SER A 114 -1.18 9.50 -11.02
C SER A 114 -1.98 10.68 -10.50
N LYS A 115 -2.69 10.47 -9.40
CA LYS A 115 -3.44 11.52 -8.71
C LYS A 115 -3.13 11.50 -7.22
N GLU A 116 -2.73 12.64 -6.71
CA GLU A 116 -2.65 12.86 -5.27
C GLU A 116 -4.06 13.02 -4.69
N VAL A 117 -4.36 12.25 -3.65
CA VAL A 117 -5.69 12.22 -3.01
C VAL A 117 -5.61 12.54 -1.51
N GLN A 118 -4.46 13.02 -1.05
CA GLN A 118 -4.19 13.52 0.30
C GLN A 118 -4.21 12.46 1.41
N THR A 119 -4.96 11.38 1.25
CA THR A 119 -5.10 10.31 2.26
C THR A 119 -4.47 9.04 1.74
N GLY A 120 -3.78 8.29 2.58
CA GLY A 120 -3.24 6.98 2.23
C GLY A 120 -4.34 6.00 1.81
N MET A 121 -3.97 4.99 1.03
CA MET A 121 -4.91 4.00 0.52
C MET A 121 -4.34 2.59 0.73
N ILE A 122 -5.05 1.81 1.54
CA ILE A 122 -4.74 0.39 1.80
C ILE A 122 -5.74 -0.53 1.08
N ALA A 123 -6.96 -0.05 0.82
CA ALA A 123 -7.97 -0.81 0.12
C ALA A 123 -7.61 -1.06 -1.35
N PRO A 124 -8.01 -2.20 -1.93
CA PRO A 124 -7.93 -2.38 -3.38
C PRO A 124 -8.98 -1.52 -4.09
N PRO A 125 -8.67 -1.03 -5.30
CA PRO A 125 -9.68 -0.38 -6.15
C PRO A 125 -10.70 -1.41 -6.68
N ILE A 126 -11.85 -0.90 -7.11
CA ILE A 126 -12.84 -1.64 -7.89
C ILE A 126 -13.14 -0.91 -9.19
N THR A 127 -13.62 -1.63 -10.20
CA THR A 127 -14.17 -1.02 -11.42
C THR A 127 -15.62 -1.42 -11.62
N TYR A 128 -16.39 -0.51 -12.19
CA TYR A 128 -17.80 -0.70 -12.52
C TYR A 128 -18.17 0.17 -13.74
N GLU A 129 -19.33 -0.10 -14.32
CA GLU A 129 -19.84 0.63 -15.47
C GLU A 129 -21.22 1.22 -15.15
N ILE A 130 -21.46 2.46 -15.59
CA ILE A 130 -22.75 3.12 -15.55
C ILE A 130 -22.97 3.77 -16.91
N ASP A 131 -24.09 3.45 -17.56
CA ASP A 131 -24.48 4.00 -18.87
C ASP A 131 -23.38 3.90 -19.96
N GLY A 132 -22.64 2.79 -19.98
CA GLY A 132 -21.54 2.53 -20.91
C GLY A 132 -20.23 3.28 -20.59
N GLU A 133 -20.17 4.01 -19.47
CA GLU A 133 -18.94 4.64 -18.99
C GLU A 133 -18.31 3.85 -17.85
N GLN A 134 -17.00 3.56 -18.01
CA GLN A 134 -16.24 2.89 -16.98
C GLN A 134 -15.80 3.86 -15.86
N TYR A 135 -15.97 3.42 -14.63
CA TYR A 135 -15.49 4.08 -13.43
C TYR A 135 -14.51 3.17 -12.68
N VAL A 136 -13.57 3.80 -12.00
CA VAL A 136 -12.72 3.14 -11.02
C VAL A 136 -12.90 3.84 -9.68
N ALA A 137 -13.22 3.08 -8.63
CA ALA A 137 -13.42 3.62 -7.29
C ALA A 137 -12.45 3.00 -6.29
N ILE A 138 -12.09 3.79 -5.28
CA ILE A 138 -11.21 3.38 -4.19
C ILE A 138 -11.64 4.02 -2.88
N LEU A 139 -11.54 3.24 -1.80
CA LEU A 139 -11.63 3.77 -0.45
C LEU A 139 -10.26 4.36 -0.07
N ALA A 140 -10.20 5.66 0.12
CA ALA A 140 -9.03 6.37 0.60
C ALA A 140 -9.14 6.51 2.13
N GLY A 141 -8.07 6.18 2.82
CA GLY A 141 -7.95 6.10 4.26
C GLY A 141 -7.05 4.93 4.64
N ASP A 142 -6.18 5.09 5.64
CA ASP A 142 -5.28 4.03 6.08
C ASP A 142 -5.98 2.98 6.98
N GLY A 143 -7.29 3.10 7.17
CA GLY A 143 -8.06 2.23 8.06
C GLY A 143 -7.56 2.28 9.49
N GLY A 144 -7.82 1.23 10.27
CA GLY A 144 -7.30 1.10 11.63
C GLY A 144 -5.80 0.78 11.71
N ALA A 145 -5.19 0.37 10.62
CA ALA A 145 -3.77 -0.02 10.59
C ALA A 145 -2.83 1.19 10.54
N GLY A 146 -3.22 2.29 9.87
CA GLY A 146 -2.38 3.47 9.68
C GLY A 146 -1.91 4.10 10.99
N ASN A 147 -2.80 4.30 11.93
CA ASN A 147 -2.46 4.87 13.24
C ASN A 147 -1.59 3.96 14.11
N SER A 148 -1.76 2.64 13.96
CA SER A 148 -0.94 1.66 14.72
C SER A 148 0.46 1.51 14.14
N VAL A 149 0.59 1.76 12.84
CA VAL A 149 1.84 1.58 12.10
C VAL A 149 2.72 2.83 12.22
N GLY A 150 2.12 4.03 12.20
CA GLY A 150 2.87 5.29 12.32
C GLY A 150 3.69 5.39 13.60
N ASP A 151 3.12 5.01 14.74
CA ASP A 151 3.79 5.14 16.05
C ASP A 151 4.78 4.01 16.33
N ASN A 152 4.54 2.80 15.82
CA ASN A 152 5.33 1.61 16.17
C ASN A 152 6.34 1.20 15.09
N PHE A 153 6.20 1.69 13.86
CA PHE A 153 7.01 1.26 12.72
C PHE A 153 7.87 2.38 12.12
N GLY A 154 8.11 3.46 12.90
CA GLY A 154 8.85 4.62 12.42
C GLY A 154 8.03 5.35 11.35
N ALA A 155 7.23 6.31 11.76
CA ALA A 155 6.49 7.15 10.83
C ALA A 155 7.49 7.88 9.92
N ASP A 156 7.63 7.38 8.71
CA ASP A 156 8.20 8.17 7.65
C ASP A 156 7.29 9.39 7.48
N LYS A 157 7.86 10.59 7.52
CA LYS A 157 7.12 11.85 7.40
C LYS A 157 6.37 11.99 6.07
N GLU A 158 6.58 11.06 5.15
CA GLU A 158 5.94 10.98 3.83
C GLU A 158 4.65 10.15 3.82
N ILE A 159 4.25 9.54 4.94
CA ILE A 159 2.97 8.83 5.03
C ILE A 159 1.84 9.87 5.04
N ALA A 160 0.90 9.74 4.12
CA ALA A 160 -0.21 10.67 3.98
C ALA A 160 -1.05 10.81 5.26
N ALA A 161 -1.22 9.73 6.04
CA ALA A 161 -1.93 9.77 7.31
C ALA A 161 -1.27 10.68 8.36
N VAL A 162 0.05 10.84 8.30
CA VAL A 162 0.79 11.77 9.18
C VAL A 162 0.62 13.22 8.72
N LEU A 163 0.57 13.45 7.40
CA LEU A 163 0.49 14.79 6.82
C LEU A 163 -0.93 15.35 6.84
N TYR A 164 -1.94 14.53 6.59
CA TYR A 164 -3.32 14.96 6.31
C TYR A 164 -4.36 14.35 7.26
N GLY A 165 -3.94 13.53 8.21
CA GLY A 165 -4.85 12.75 9.03
C GLY A 165 -5.41 11.53 8.27
N ASN A 166 -6.25 10.75 8.94
CA ASN A 166 -6.83 9.50 8.40
C ASN A 166 -8.34 9.64 8.20
N GLU A 167 -8.77 10.61 7.40
CA GLU A 167 -10.18 10.78 7.06
C GLU A 167 -10.57 9.88 5.89
N GLY A 168 -11.44 8.89 6.15
CA GLY A 168 -11.90 7.93 5.15
C GLY A 168 -12.79 8.58 4.10
N ARG A 169 -12.50 8.33 2.80
CA ARG A 169 -13.27 8.81 1.65
C ARG A 169 -13.48 7.73 0.62
N LEU A 170 -14.64 7.72 -0.02
CA LEU A 170 -14.85 6.98 -1.26
C LEU A 170 -14.61 7.93 -2.44
N LEU A 171 -13.63 7.62 -3.27
CA LEU A 171 -13.29 8.39 -4.46
C LEU A 171 -13.61 7.57 -5.70
N SER A 172 -14.22 8.21 -6.71
CA SER A 172 -14.55 7.62 -7.98
C SER A 172 -13.96 8.45 -9.12
N PHE A 173 -13.36 7.77 -10.09
CA PHE A 173 -12.67 8.37 -11.23
C PHE A 173 -13.23 7.80 -12.53
N LYS A 174 -13.30 8.63 -13.57
CA LYS A 174 -13.54 8.20 -14.95
C LYS A 174 -12.64 8.94 -15.91
N ILE A 175 -12.45 8.40 -17.10
CA ILE A 175 -11.70 9.07 -18.17
C ILE A 175 -12.36 10.41 -18.49
N GLY A 176 -11.56 11.47 -18.58
CA GLY A 176 -12.05 12.82 -18.85
C GLY A 176 -12.80 13.51 -17.70
N GLY A 177 -12.86 12.90 -16.50
CA GLY A 177 -13.45 13.50 -15.31
C GLY A 177 -12.77 14.83 -14.94
N LYS A 178 -13.57 15.86 -14.60
CA LYS A 178 -13.09 17.23 -14.34
C LYS A 178 -13.40 17.72 -12.92
N SER A 179 -14.08 16.93 -12.11
CA SER A 179 -14.42 17.29 -10.74
C SER A 179 -13.16 17.44 -9.90
N LYS A 180 -13.14 18.48 -9.08
CA LYS A 180 -12.06 18.66 -8.09
C LYS A 180 -12.30 17.72 -6.91
N LEU A 181 -11.21 17.17 -6.39
CA LEU A 181 -11.28 16.44 -5.13
C LEU A 181 -11.62 17.43 -4.00
N PRO A 182 -12.45 17.02 -3.03
CA PRO A 182 -12.61 17.79 -1.80
C PRO A 182 -11.26 17.97 -1.10
N VAL A 183 -11.02 19.14 -0.56
CA VAL A 183 -9.83 19.40 0.27
C VAL A 183 -10.11 18.89 1.67
N LEU A 184 -9.12 18.20 2.28
CA LEU A 184 -9.13 17.82 3.69
C LEU A 184 -8.70 18.98 4.56
#